data_68aabd92a4636fffb7a1eee0adfda34a
#
_entry.id   68aabd92a4636fffb7a1eee0adfda34a
#
_cell.length_a   1.000
_cell.length_b   1.000
_cell.length_c   1.000
_cell.angle_alpha   90.00
_cell.angle_beta   90.00
_cell.angle_gamma   90.00
#
_symmetry.space_group_name_H-M   'P 1'
#
loop_
_entity.id
_entity.type
_entity.pdbx_description
1 polymer ?
#
loop_
_entity_poly.entity_id
_entity_poly.type
_entity_poly.pdbx_seq_one_letter_code
_entity_poly.pdbx_strand_id
1 'polypeptide(L)'
;LPEHWPSFRRRHKAEFRKIAEGYVSQCMTFSAKDTKRPYKARIKGLLVSEVNGEERISFDFLFAQRKLVIPNRMQIKNGQDAINISDEQIEKLKAGAFLDELLVSEKGAKFFAEVDTELNRLAIAEATYVRAPKTLHGSILTPEQSNAIMSGKSMEYERENPNDKSQVFVLKARYSPIYYTIRSESVLDKDGKPLVRSVSVSVEPSQTLQSVEETVKMSAQKTKKRVSQQRQI
;
A
#
# COMPACT_ATOMS: atom_id res chain seq x y z
N LEU A 1 -30.10 7.45 4.33
CA LEU A 1 -28.79 7.96 4.83
C LEU A 1 -29.00 8.47 6.24
N PRO A 2 -28.04 8.26 7.17
CA PRO A 2 -28.10 8.91 8.47
C PRO A 2 -28.18 10.42 8.27
N GLU A 3 -29.02 11.11 9.01
CA GLU A 3 -29.21 12.59 8.96
C GLU A 3 -27.89 13.39 9.09
N HIS A 4 -26.85 12.75 9.62
CA HIS A 4 -25.52 13.33 9.83
C HIS A 4 -24.53 13.09 8.67
N TRP A 5 -24.96 12.47 7.57
CA TRP A 5 -24.11 12.17 6.42
C TRP A 5 -23.38 13.38 5.82
N PRO A 6 -24.05 14.53 5.58
CA PRO A 6 -23.36 15.70 5.03
C PRO A 6 -22.27 16.24 5.95
N SER A 7 -22.45 16.12 7.27
CA SER A 7 -21.46 16.56 8.25
C SER A 7 -20.27 15.61 8.37
N PHE A 8 -20.51 14.30 8.25
CA PHE A 8 -19.44 13.29 8.17
C PHE A 8 -18.60 13.49 6.90
N ARG A 9 -19.21 13.60 5.74
CA ARG A 9 -18.53 13.85 4.46
C ARG A 9 -17.66 15.09 4.48
N ARG A 10 -18.12 16.18 5.10
CA ARG A 10 -17.33 17.43 5.23
C ARG A 10 -16.10 17.25 6.12
N ARG A 11 -16.26 16.61 7.29
CA ARG A 11 -15.19 16.43 8.28
C ARG A 11 -14.15 15.39 7.84
N HIS A 12 -14.56 14.37 7.08
CA HIS A 12 -13.74 13.22 6.69
C HIS A 12 -13.57 13.09 5.16
N LYS A 13 -13.50 14.21 4.44
CA LYS A 13 -13.46 14.22 2.98
C LYS A 13 -12.33 13.34 2.39
N ALA A 14 -11.15 13.35 3.00
CA ALA A 14 -10.01 12.56 2.54
C ALA A 14 -10.25 11.05 2.76
N GLU A 15 -10.78 10.68 3.93
CA GLU A 15 -11.14 9.27 4.23
C GLU A 15 -12.25 8.79 3.32
N PHE A 16 -13.27 9.63 3.07
CA PHE A 16 -14.35 9.29 2.16
C PHE A 16 -13.86 8.98 0.74
N ARG A 17 -12.91 9.79 0.22
CA ARG A 17 -12.31 9.54 -1.09
C ARG A 17 -11.61 8.18 -1.12
N LYS A 18 -10.80 7.86 -0.13
CA LYS A 18 -10.13 6.56 -0.01
C LYS A 18 -11.12 5.40 0.03
N ILE A 19 -12.21 5.53 0.81
CA ILE A 19 -13.25 4.49 0.88
C ILE A 19 -13.90 4.30 -0.50
N ALA A 20 -14.19 5.37 -1.22
CA ALA A 20 -14.73 5.30 -2.59
C ALA A 20 -13.74 4.68 -3.59
N GLU A 21 -12.45 4.78 -3.33
CA GLU A 21 -11.37 4.13 -4.09
C GLU A 21 -11.13 2.66 -3.65
N GLY A 22 -11.91 2.15 -2.69
CA GLY A 22 -11.82 0.77 -2.21
C GLY A 22 -10.86 0.53 -1.03
N TYR A 23 -10.34 1.61 -0.42
CA TYR A 23 -9.52 1.48 0.79
C TYR A 23 -10.39 1.41 2.06
N VAL A 24 -9.89 0.75 3.09
CA VAL A 24 -10.51 0.74 4.41
C VAL A 24 -10.14 1.99 5.19
N SER A 25 -11.12 2.59 5.87
CA SER A 25 -10.89 3.81 6.66
C SER A 25 -9.99 3.59 7.87
N GLN A 26 -9.50 4.67 8.45
CA GLN A 26 -8.97 4.66 9.82
C GLN A 26 -10.05 4.18 10.80
N CYS A 27 -9.63 3.72 11.99
CA CYS A 27 -10.57 3.37 13.06
C CYS A 27 -11.25 4.64 13.56
N MET A 28 -12.56 4.61 13.62
CA MET A 28 -13.39 5.73 14.05
C MET A 28 -14.32 5.32 15.18
N THR A 29 -14.67 6.26 16.04
CA THR A 29 -15.67 6.07 17.08
C THR A 29 -17.00 6.62 16.59
N PHE A 30 -18.02 5.77 16.60
CA PHE A 30 -19.40 6.09 16.27
C PHE A 30 -20.26 5.99 17.52
N SER A 31 -21.40 6.63 17.50
CA SER A 31 -22.42 6.47 18.55
C SER A 31 -23.67 5.81 17.94
N ALA A 32 -24.16 4.77 18.60
CA ALA A 32 -25.41 4.16 18.20
C ALA A 32 -26.57 5.11 18.45
N LYS A 33 -27.46 5.29 17.48
CA LYS A 33 -28.58 6.24 17.53
C LYS A 33 -29.48 6.01 18.77
N ASP A 34 -29.80 4.73 19.02
CA ASP A 34 -30.77 4.35 20.05
C ASP A 34 -30.19 4.32 21.48
N THR A 35 -28.94 3.86 21.62
CA THR A 35 -28.32 3.67 22.94
C THR A 35 -27.33 4.75 23.32
N LYS A 36 -26.93 5.60 22.35
CA LYS A 36 -25.83 6.58 22.46
C LYS A 36 -24.50 6.00 22.94
N ARG A 37 -24.36 4.67 22.94
CA ARG A 37 -23.12 3.98 23.34
C ARG A 37 -22.09 4.11 22.23
N PRO A 38 -20.86 4.51 22.59
CA PRO A 38 -19.77 4.58 21.60
C PRO A 38 -19.34 3.16 21.17
N TYR A 39 -19.03 3.01 19.90
CA TYR A 39 -18.42 1.80 19.35
C TYR A 39 -17.33 2.19 18.36
N LYS A 40 -16.29 1.36 18.27
CA LYS A 40 -15.21 1.52 17.30
C LYS A 40 -15.50 0.70 16.07
N ALA A 41 -15.26 1.29 14.90
CA ALA A 41 -15.40 0.61 13.63
C ALA A 41 -14.50 1.24 12.56
N ARG A 42 -14.23 0.46 11.50
CA ARG A 42 -13.72 0.97 10.22
C ARG A 42 -14.81 0.86 9.17
N ILE A 43 -14.78 1.74 8.19
CA ILE A 43 -15.62 1.63 7.01
C ILE A 43 -14.82 0.85 5.96
N LYS A 44 -15.33 -0.30 5.55
CA LYS A 44 -14.71 -1.19 4.57
C LYS A 44 -15.12 -0.85 3.13
N GLY A 45 -16.30 -0.30 2.94
CA GLY A 45 -16.82 0.00 1.62
C GLY A 45 -18.12 0.77 1.65
N LEU A 46 -18.56 1.14 0.46
CA LEU A 46 -19.85 1.76 0.19
C LEU A 46 -20.76 0.73 -0.48
N LEU A 47 -21.95 0.57 0.03
CA LEU A 47 -23.00 -0.26 -0.56
C LEU A 47 -24.03 0.68 -1.18
N VAL A 48 -24.22 0.58 -2.48
CA VAL A 48 -25.27 1.29 -3.22
C VAL A 48 -26.42 0.32 -3.41
N SER A 49 -27.60 0.68 -2.97
CA SER A 49 -28.82 -0.10 -3.13
C SER A 49 -29.93 0.82 -3.64
N GLU A 50 -30.81 0.30 -4.45
CA GLU A 50 -32.02 0.99 -4.88
C GLU A 50 -33.20 0.53 -4.00
N VAL A 51 -33.90 1.50 -3.39
CA VAL A 51 -35.08 1.24 -2.56
C VAL A 51 -36.17 2.19 -3.03
N ASN A 52 -37.26 1.64 -3.57
CA ASN A 52 -38.41 2.38 -4.10
C ASN A 52 -38.04 3.41 -5.20
N GLY A 53 -37.06 3.07 -6.07
CA GLY A 53 -36.58 3.95 -7.14
C GLY A 53 -35.60 5.04 -6.71
N GLU A 54 -35.21 5.04 -5.44
CA GLU A 54 -34.19 5.96 -4.90
C GLU A 54 -32.88 5.22 -4.61
N GLU A 55 -31.75 5.79 -5.07
CA GLU A 55 -30.44 5.30 -4.68
C GLU A 55 -30.17 5.57 -3.19
N ARG A 56 -29.85 4.51 -2.46
CA ARG A 56 -29.40 4.60 -1.07
C ARG A 56 -27.96 4.14 -0.95
N ILE A 57 -27.14 4.99 -0.35
CA ILE A 57 -25.76 4.66 -0.01
C ILE A 57 -25.72 4.28 1.46
N SER A 58 -25.23 3.09 1.74
CA SER A 58 -24.93 2.59 3.07
C SER A 58 -23.45 2.25 3.21
N PHE A 59 -23.00 2.04 4.45
CA PHE A 59 -21.60 1.67 4.71
C PHE A 59 -21.50 0.22 5.13
N ASP A 60 -20.49 -0.45 4.64
CA ASP A 60 -20.04 -1.73 5.16
C ASP A 60 -19.05 -1.47 6.30
N PHE A 61 -19.44 -1.86 7.53
CA PHE A 61 -18.64 -1.61 8.73
C PHE A 61 -17.94 -2.86 9.22
N LEU A 62 -16.67 -2.69 9.61
CA LEU A 62 -15.93 -3.64 10.43
C LEU A 62 -15.97 -3.16 11.89
N PHE A 63 -16.75 -3.84 12.72
CA PHE A 63 -16.90 -3.50 14.14
C PHE A 63 -15.80 -4.11 15.00
N ALA A 64 -15.44 -3.41 16.08
CA ALA A 64 -14.54 -3.93 17.08
C ALA A 64 -15.14 -5.15 17.78
N GLN A 65 -14.31 -6.15 18.03
CA GLN A 65 -14.63 -7.32 18.84
C GLN A 65 -14.23 -7.09 20.31
N ARG A 66 -14.94 -7.74 21.23
CA ARG A 66 -14.61 -7.65 22.68
C ARG A 66 -13.25 -8.25 22.98
N LYS A 67 -12.88 -9.30 22.27
CA LYS A 67 -11.62 -10.04 22.47
C LYS A 67 -11.08 -10.49 21.11
N LEU A 68 -9.77 -10.39 20.94
CA LEU A 68 -9.09 -10.99 19.80
C LEU A 68 -9.17 -12.51 19.90
N VAL A 69 -9.70 -13.14 18.85
CA VAL A 69 -9.73 -14.60 18.70
C VAL A 69 -9.08 -14.95 17.39
N ILE A 70 -8.00 -15.73 17.43
CA ILE A 70 -7.31 -16.26 16.25
C ILE A 70 -7.42 -17.80 16.37
N PRO A 71 -8.24 -18.45 15.54
CA PRO A 71 -8.38 -19.90 15.57
C PRO A 71 -7.20 -20.57 14.84
N ASN A 72 -6.81 -21.76 15.29
CA ASN A 72 -5.78 -22.57 14.61
C ASN A 72 -6.25 -23.02 13.21
N ARG A 73 -7.56 -23.12 13.00
CA ARG A 73 -8.17 -23.39 11.70
C ARG A 73 -9.30 -22.42 11.43
N MET A 74 -9.17 -21.63 10.39
CA MET A 74 -10.13 -20.61 9.98
C MET A 74 -10.78 -21.00 8.66
N GLN A 75 -12.09 -21.14 8.66
CA GLN A 75 -12.86 -21.37 7.43
C GLN A 75 -12.94 -20.10 6.59
N ILE A 76 -12.76 -20.25 5.27
CA ILE A 76 -12.87 -19.20 4.27
C ILE A 76 -13.77 -19.66 3.13
N LYS A 77 -14.15 -18.75 2.23
CA LYS A 77 -14.97 -19.03 1.05
C LYS A 77 -16.24 -19.82 1.39
N ASN A 78 -16.98 -19.35 2.41
CA ASN A 78 -18.22 -19.98 2.90
C ASN A 78 -18.03 -21.45 3.33
N GLY A 79 -16.89 -21.75 3.95
CA GLY A 79 -16.58 -23.10 4.43
C GLY A 79 -16.03 -24.06 3.36
N GLN A 80 -15.83 -23.59 2.14
CA GLN A 80 -15.30 -24.42 1.05
C GLN A 80 -13.77 -24.61 1.11
N ASP A 81 -13.07 -23.82 1.91
CA ASP A 81 -11.63 -23.88 2.12
C ASP A 81 -11.30 -23.44 3.55
N ALA A 82 -10.09 -23.73 4.03
CA ALA A 82 -9.65 -23.32 5.36
C ALA A 82 -8.16 -22.97 5.37
N ILE A 83 -7.79 -22.07 6.28
CA ILE A 83 -6.42 -21.70 6.58
C ILE A 83 -6.06 -22.33 7.93
N ASN A 84 -4.98 -23.09 7.96
CA ASN A 84 -4.38 -23.59 9.20
C ASN A 84 -3.31 -22.61 9.64
N ILE A 85 -3.42 -22.13 10.89
CA ILE A 85 -2.50 -21.16 11.50
C ILE A 85 -1.79 -21.87 12.65
N SER A 86 -0.46 -21.95 12.59
CA SER A 86 0.33 -22.59 13.64
C SER A 86 0.30 -21.78 14.94
N ASP A 87 0.58 -22.44 16.06
CA ASP A 87 0.64 -21.76 17.36
C ASP A 87 1.71 -20.67 17.38
N GLU A 88 2.84 -20.89 16.71
CA GLU A 88 3.89 -19.88 16.56
C GLU A 88 3.40 -18.65 15.79
N GLN A 89 2.67 -18.84 14.68
CA GLN A 89 2.07 -17.76 13.90
C GLN A 89 1.01 -17.02 14.73
N ILE A 90 0.20 -17.75 15.50
CA ILE A 90 -0.82 -17.16 16.40
C ILE A 90 -0.16 -16.27 17.43
N GLU A 91 0.91 -16.73 18.10
CA GLU A 91 1.62 -15.93 19.11
C GLU A 91 2.28 -14.68 18.50
N LYS A 92 2.91 -14.79 17.31
CA LYS A 92 3.41 -13.63 16.58
C LYS A 92 2.30 -12.63 16.28
N LEU A 93 1.16 -13.08 15.78
CA LEU A 93 0.01 -12.24 15.46
C LEU A 93 -0.58 -11.57 16.71
N LYS A 94 -0.72 -12.30 17.83
CA LYS A 94 -1.20 -11.75 19.11
C LYS A 94 -0.25 -10.69 19.68
N ALA A 95 1.05 -10.87 19.49
CA ALA A 95 2.06 -9.89 19.86
C ALA A 95 2.05 -8.63 18.95
N GLY A 96 1.19 -8.58 17.93
CA GLY A 96 1.16 -7.50 16.95
C GLY A 96 2.33 -7.56 15.97
N ALA A 97 3.07 -8.66 15.95
CA ALA A 97 4.16 -8.86 15.00
C ALA A 97 3.60 -9.29 13.63
N PHE A 98 4.41 -9.02 12.59
CA PHE A 98 4.08 -9.45 11.24
C PHE A 98 4.52 -10.88 11.01
N LEU A 99 3.72 -11.58 10.22
CA LEU A 99 4.20 -12.77 9.56
C LEU A 99 4.97 -12.30 8.31
N ASP A 100 6.27 -12.63 8.24
CA ASP A 100 7.10 -12.38 7.04
C ASP A 100 6.86 -13.44 5.96
N GLU A 101 5.66 -14.02 5.96
CA GLU A 101 5.19 -15.07 5.05
C GLU A 101 3.69 -14.96 4.83
N LEU A 102 3.20 -15.59 3.78
CA LEU A 102 1.77 -15.72 3.52
C LEU A 102 1.22 -16.97 4.21
N LEU A 103 0.04 -16.85 4.80
CA LEU A 103 -0.74 -18.01 5.20
C LEU A 103 -1.21 -18.77 3.95
N VAL A 104 -1.22 -20.10 4.02
CA VAL A 104 -1.65 -20.94 2.89
C VAL A 104 -2.88 -21.74 3.31
N SER A 105 -3.92 -21.70 2.46
CA SER A 105 -5.12 -22.50 2.70
C SER A 105 -4.91 -23.97 2.31
N GLU A 106 -5.82 -24.83 2.73
CA GLU A 106 -5.83 -26.26 2.40
C GLU A 106 -5.85 -26.50 0.88
N LYS A 107 -6.44 -25.57 0.11
CA LYS A 107 -6.46 -25.61 -1.37
C LYS A 107 -5.35 -24.81 -2.04
N GLY A 108 -4.35 -24.34 -1.28
CA GLY A 108 -3.17 -23.66 -1.79
C GLY A 108 -3.35 -22.17 -2.08
N ALA A 109 -4.48 -21.55 -1.76
CA ALA A 109 -4.64 -20.11 -1.86
C ALA A 109 -3.79 -19.41 -0.77
N LYS A 110 -3.19 -18.27 -1.12
CA LYS A 110 -2.25 -17.53 -0.26
C LYS A 110 -2.89 -16.27 0.29
N PHE A 111 -2.63 -15.95 1.56
CA PHE A 111 -3.26 -14.84 2.26
C PHE A 111 -2.26 -14.04 3.08
N PHE A 112 -2.34 -12.72 2.99
CA PHE A 112 -1.76 -11.82 3.97
C PHE A 112 -2.59 -11.86 5.24
N ALA A 113 -1.93 -11.76 6.40
CA ALA A 113 -2.58 -11.71 7.70
C ALA A 113 -1.94 -10.63 8.59
N GLU A 114 -2.77 -9.92 9.33
CA GLU A 114 -2.36 -8.88 10.28
C GLU A 114 -3.43 -8.74 11.36
N VAL A 115 -3.04 -8.42 12.59
CA VAL A 115 -3.99 -8.14 13.66
C VAL A 115 -4.30 -6.64 13.73
N ASP A 116 -5.56 -6.30 13.56
CA ASP A 116 -6.07 -4.98 13.86
C ASP A 116 -6.29 -4.86 15.38
N THR A 117 -5.31 -4.28 16.06
CA THR A 117 -5.34 -4.12 17.52
C THR A 117 -6.40 -3.12 17.99
N GLU A 118 -6.82 -2.17 17.13
CA GLU A 118 -7.86 -1.21 17.45
C GLU A 118 -9.26 -1.83 17.45
N LEU A 119 -9.45 -2.85 16.59
CA LEU A 119 -10.71 -3.57 16.48
C LEU A 119 -10.67 -4.98 17.12
N ASN A 120 -9.55 -5.41 17.65
CA ASN A 120 -9.34 -6.79 18.18
C ASN A 120 -9.72 -7.86 17.14
N ARG A 121 -9.27 -7.71 15.90
CA ARG A 121 -9.63 -8.60 14.79
C ARG A 121 -8.41 -9.07 14.01
N LEU A 122 -8.45 -10.31 13.54
CA LEU A 122 -7.56 -10.77 12.49
C LEU A 122 -8.09 -10.27 11.14
N ALA A 123 -7.27 -9.52 10.43
CA ALA A 123 -7.51 -9.11 9.04
C ALA A 123 -6.76 -10.06 8.11
N ILE A 124 -7.44 -10.51 7.05
CA ILE A 124 -6.84 -11.34 6.00
C ILE A 124 -7.20 -10.77 4.63
N ALA A 125 -6.27 -10.90 3.67
CA ALA A 125 -6.51 -10.57 2.27
C ALA A 125 -5.88 -11.63 1.35
N GLU A 126 -6.62 -12.13 0.39
CA GLU A 126 -6.10 -13.10 -0.58
C GLU A 126 -5.05 -12.43 -1.49
N ALA A 127 -3.88 -13.05 -1.61
CA ALA A 127 -2.73 -12.46 -2.30
C ALA A 127 -2.96 -12.27 -3.81
N THR A 128 -3.85 -13.05 -4.42
CA THR A 128 -4.23 -12.92 -5.83
C THR A 128 -4.84 -11.57 -6.18
N TYR A 129 -5.46 -10.89 -5.22
CA TYR A 129 -6.05 -9.55 -5.42
C TYR A 129 -5.10 -8.42 -5.11
N VAL A 130 -3.90 -8.72 -4.61
CA VAL A 130 -2.89 -7.72 -4.26
C VAL A 130 -1.95 -7.50 -5.44
N ARG A 131 -1.74 -6.24 -5.79
CA ARG A 131 -0.77 -5.85 -6.82
C ARG A 131 0.23 -4.90 -6.20
N ALA A 132 1.51 -5.21 -6.29
CA ALA A 132 2.56 -4.28 -5.91
C ALA A 132 2.57 -3.10 -6.88
N PRO A 133 2.60 -1.86 -6.39
CA PRO A 133 2.74 -0.70 -7.25
C PRO A 133 4.13 -0.70 -7.89
N LYS A 134 4.24 -0.10 -9.07
CA LYS A 134 5.54 0.15 -9.71
C LYS A 134 6.35 1.22 -8.98
N THR A 135 5.67 2.12 -8.29
CA THR A 135 6.27 3.21 -7.54
C THR A 135 5.65 3.29 -6.15
N LEU A 136 6.44 3.69 -5.16
CA LEU A 136 5.99 3.92 -3.80
C LEU A 136 6.59 5.24 -3.31
N HIS A 137 5.73 6.19 -2.96
CA HIS A 137 6.11 7.56 -2.55
C HIS A 137 7.07 8.27 -3.52
N GLY A 138 6.90 8.02 -4.83
CA GLY A 138 7.78 8.59 -5.87
C GLY A 138 9.01 7.76 -6.22
N SER A 139 9.41 6.81 -5.38
CA SER A 139 10.52 5.89 -5.66
C SER A 139 10.05 4.73 -6.53
N ILE A 140 10.83 4.39 -7.55
CA ILE A 140 10.58 3.22 -8.41
C ILE A 140 11.00 1.96 -7.65
N LEU A 141 10.13 0.97 -7.57
CA LEU A 141 10.42 -0.31 -6.95
C LEU A 141 11.16 -1.24 -7.92
N THR A 142 12.18 -1.95 -7.42
CA THR A 142 12.81 -3.03 -8.17
C THR A 142 11.87 -4.25 -8.23
N PRO A 143 12.08 -5.17 -9.20
CA PRO A 143 11.34 -6.43 -9.24
C PRO A 143 11.47 -7.24 -7.94
N GLU A 144 12.65 -7.26 -7.32
CA GLU A 144 12.92 -7.95 -6.06
C GLU A 144 12.11 -7.34 -4.91
N GLN A 145 12.04 -6.02 -4.83
CA GLN A 145 11.23 -5.30 -3.85
C GLN A 145 9.74 -5.60 -4.03
N SER A 146 9.27 -5.58 -5.27
CA SER A 146 7.89 -5.93 -5.60
C SER A 146 7.57 -7.39 -5.22
N ASN A 147 8.46 -8.32 -5.53
CA ASN A 147 8.31 -9.73 -5.19
C ASN A 147 8.35 -9.98 -3.68
N ALA A 148 9.17 -9.24 -2.93
CA ALA A 148 9.18 -9.30 -1.47
C ALA A 148 7.80 -8.96 -0.89
N ILE A 149 7.21 -7.84 -1.30
CA ILE A 149 5.84 -7.46 -0.88
C ILE A 149 4.84 -8.56 -1.24
N MET A 150 4.88 -9.06 -2.48
CA MET A 150 3.94 -10.08 -2.97
C MET A 150 4.10 -11.42 -2.27
N SER A 151 5.26 -11.72 -1.69
CA SER A 151 5.51 -12.93 -0.88
C SER A 151 5.18 -12.75 0.62
N GLY A 152 4.61 -11.63 1.02
CA GLY A 152 4.26 -11.32 2.41
C GLY A 152 5.40 -10.74 3.23
N LYS A 153 6.57 -10.54 2.63
CA LYS A 153 7.73 -9.96 3.30
C LYS A 153 7.66 -8.44 3.33
N SER A 154 8.26 -7.87 4.34
CA SER A 154 8.56 -6.44 4.33
C SER A 154 9.82 -6.18 3.51
N MET A 155 9.92 -5.00 2.91
CA MET A 155 11.09 -4.57 2.16
C MET A 155 11.50 -3.15 2.52
N GLU A 156 12.79 -2.87 2.50
CA GLU A 156 13.31 -1.52 2.68
C GLU A 156 13.42 -0.79 1.34
N TYR A 157 13.17 0.50 1.35
CA TYR A 157 13.38 1.39 0.22
C TYR A 157 13.76 2.79 0.71
N GLU A 158 14.35 3.57 -0.18
CA GLU A 158 14.79 4.92 0.10
C GLU A 158 13.80 5.93 -0.51
N ARG A 159 13.53 6.98 0.24
CA ARG A 159 12.72 8.12 -0.18
C ARG A 159 13.50 9.41 0.01
N GLU A 160 13.53 10.25 -1.01
CA GLU A 160 14.15 11.59 -0.89
C GLU A 160 13.58 12.36 0.30
N ASN A 161 14.47 13.02 1.04
CA ASN A 161 14.07 13.96 2.06
C ASN A 161 13.57 15.24 1.37
N PRO A 162 12.28 15.62 1.52
CA PRO A 162 11.74 16.80 0.84
C PRO A 162 12.40 18.11 1.28
N ASN A 163 13.02 18.11 2.47
CA ASN A 163 13.68 19.29 3.03
C ASN A 163 15.19 19.34 2.74
N ASP A 164 15.80 18.20 2.38
CA ASP A 164 17.23 18.10 2.09
C ASP A 164 17.51 16.99 1.08
N LYS A 165 17.70 17.37 -0.17
CA LYS A 165 17.94 16.42 -1.28
C LYS A 165 19.27 15.65 -1.20
N SER A 166 20.18 16.06 -0.30
CA SER A 166 21.40 15.31 -0.01
C SER A 166 21.17 14.09 0.89
N GLN A 167 19.93 13.90 1.35
CA GLN A 167 19.55 12.86 2.30
C GLN A 167 18.36 12.06 1.79
N VAL A 168 18.31 10.80 2.21
CA VAL A 168 17.16 9.91 2.00
C VAL A 168 16.71 9.30 3.33
N PHE A 169 15.41 9.19 3.51
CA PHE A 169 14.82 8.41 4.58
C PHE A 169 14.78 6.94 4.19
N VAL A 170 15.20 6.06 5.09
CA VAL A 170 15.01 4.62 4.93
C VAL A 170 13.65 4.24 5.48
N LEU A 171 12.83 3.68 4.63
CA LEU A 171 11.47 3.27 4.94
C LEU A 171 11.32 1.77 4.74
N LYS A 172 10.50 1.15 5.57
CA LYS A 172 10.12 -0.26 5.46
C LYS A 172 8.68 -0.35 4.99
N ALA A 173 8.47 -1.00 3.85
CA ALA A 173 7.14 -1.13 3.24
C ALA A 173 6.66 -2.58 3.28
N ARG A 174 5.33 -2.74 3.37
CA ARG A 174 4.65 -4.04 3.35
C ARG A 174 3.18 -3.86 2.99
N TYR A 175 2.55 -4.92 2.55
CA TYR A 175 1.11 -4.92 2.37
C TYR A 175 0.39 -5.07 3.72
N SER A 176 -0.64 -4.26 3.96
CA SER A 176 -1.51 -4.35 5.12
C SER A 176 -2.91 -4.79 4.72
N PRO A 177 -3.36 -5.98 5.15
CA PRO A 177 -4.72 -6.44 4.92
C PRO A 177 -5.77 -5.68 5.74
N ILE A 178 -5.35 -4.90 6.75
CA ILE A 178 -6.27 -4.02 7.50
C ILE A 178 -6.78 -2.89 6.61
N TYR A 179 -5.89 -2.29 5.80
CA TYR A 179 -6.19 -1.10 4.99
C TYR A 179 -6.30 -1.39 3.49
N TYR A 180 -6.07 -2.63 3.06
CA TYR A 180 -6.00 -3.07 1.66
C TYR A 180 -5.02 -2.23 0.82
N THR A 181 -3.89 -1.87 1.41
CA THR A 181 -2.87 -1.05 0.76
C THR A 181 -1.47 -1.36 1.27
N ILE A 182 -0.45 -0.87 0.55
CA ILE A 182 0.93 -0.91 1.06
C ILE A 182 1.11 0.22 2.06
N ARG A 183 1.61 -0.14 3.22
CA ARG A 183 2.01 0.80 4.27
C ARG A 183 3.52 0.89 4.37
N SER A 184 3.98 2.08 4.70
CA SER A 184 5.39 2.35 4.94
C SER A 184 5.55 2.96 6.32
N GLU A 185 6.59 2.54 7.00
CA GLU A 185 7.01 3.07 8.30
C GLU A 185 8.50 3.42 8.23
N SER A 186 8.94 4.40 9.02
CA SER A 186 10.35 4.76 9.10
C SER A 186 11.13 3.64 9.78
N VAL A 187 12.25 3.25 9.19
CA VAL A 187 13.25 2.46 9.90
C VAL A 187 13.89 3.37 10.94
N LEU A 188 14.03 2.90 12.16
CA LEU A 188 14.61 3.69 13.24
C LEU A 188 16.08 3.30 13.44
N ASP A 189 16.90 4.28 13.78
CA ASP A 189 18.28 4.09 14.22
C ASP A 189 18.36 3.60 15.67
N LYS A 190 19.58 3.47 16.21
CA LYS A 190 19.82 3.02 17.59
C LYS A 190 19.23 3.94 18.67
N ASP A 191 19.00 5.20 18.32
CA ASP A 191 18.46 6.22 19.22
C ASP A 191 16.93 6.39 19.04
N GLY A 192 16.29 5.53 18.23
CA GLY A 192 14.86 5.56 17.97
C GLY A 192 14.42 6.70 17.04
N LYS A 193 15.36 7.31 16.31
CA LYS A 193 15.08 8.35 15.31
C LYS A 193 14.96 7.73 13.91
N PRO A 194 14.22 8.36 12.98
CA PRO A 194 14.16 7.91 11.61
C PRO A 194 15.58 7.79 11.00
N LEU A 195 15.88 6.62 10.43
CA LEU A 195 17.15 6.37 9.79
C LEU A 195 17.27 7.21 8.52
N VAL A 196 18.31 8.05 8.48
CA VAL A 196 18.62 8.93 7.35
C VAL A 196 19.98 8.53 6.79
N ARG A 197 20.07 8.41 5.45
CA ARG A 197 21.35 8.17 4.75
C ARG A 197 21.68 9.38 3.89
N SER A 198 22.97 9.73 3.84
CA SER A 198 23.46 10.73 2.88
C SER A 198 23.51 10.11 1.49
N VAL A 199 22.98 10.82 0.50
CA VAL A 199 23.15 10.46 -0.90
C VAL A 199 24.55 10.89 -1.31
N SER A 200 25.46 9.94 -1.47
CA SER A 200 26.75 10.19 -2.12
C SER A 200 26.45 10.46 -3.59
N VAL A 201 26.41 11.73 -3.98
CA VAL A 201 26.40 12.10 -5.40
C VAL A 201 27.78 11.75 -5.95
N SER A 202 27.97 10.53 -6.41
CA SER A 202 29.04 10.22 -7.33
C SER A 202 28.71 10.97 -8.63
N VAL A 203 29.28 12.16 -8.78
CA VAL A 203 29.28 12.87 -10.07
C VAL A 203 30.19 12.04 -10.95
N GLU A 204 29.69 11.01 -11.59
CA GLU A 204 30.34 10.50 -12.79
C GLU A 204 30.27 11.63 -13.83
N PRO A 205 31.40 12.10 -14.35
CA PRO A 205 31.39 13.12 -15.39
C PRO A 205 30.58 12.52 -16.56
N SER A 206 29.50 13.17 -16.88
CA SER A 206 28.58 12.76 -17.94
C SER A 206 29.36 12.59 -19.25
N GLN A 207 29.58 11.37 -19.69
CA GLN A 207 30.07 11.05 -21.04
C GLN A 207 29.07 11.48 -22.13
N THR A 208 27.96 12.07 -21.75
CA THR A 208 26.83 12.43 -22.64
C THR A 208 27.16 13.66 -23.50
N LEU A 209 28.17 14.51 -23.17
CA LEU A 209 28.50 15.67 -23.96
C LEU A 209 29.37 15.34 -25.19
N GLN A 210 30.21 14.30 -25.14
CA GLN A 210 31.02 13.91 -26.29
C GLN A 210 30.22 13.24 -27.40
N SER A 211 29.20 12.45 -27.07
CA SER A 211 28.36 11.78 -28.08
C SER A 211 27.45 12.72 -28.84
N VAL A 212 27.00 13.83 -28.25
CA VAL A 212 26.16 14.83 -28.90
C VAL A 212 27.00 15.66 -29.88
N GLU A 213 28.23 16.02 -29.54
CA GLU A 213 29.15 16.76 -30.45
C GLU A 213 29.58 15.91 -31.65
N GLU A 214 29.85 14.62 -31.49
CA GLU A 214 30.14 13.72 -32.61
C GLU A 214 28.93 13.53 -33.53
N THR A 215 27.72 13.39 -32.98
CA THR A 215 26.49 13.25 -33.79
C THR A 215 26.19 14.51 -34.57
N VAL A 216 26.43 15.70 -34.02
CA VAL A 216 26.27 16.98 -34.70
C VAL A 216 27.34 17.16 -35.81
N LYS A 217 28.59 16.75 -35.58
CA LYS A 217 29.67 16.80 -36.60
C LYS A 217 29.40 15.84 -37.76
N MET A 218 28.87 14.61 -37.49
CA MET A 218 28.52 13.67 -38.54
C MET A 218 27.32 14.13 -39.39
N SER A 219 26.30 14.75 -38.78
CA SER A 219 25.18 15.28 -39.53
C SER A 219 25.54 16.48 -40.41
N ALA A 220 26.39 17.36 -39.94
CA ALA A 220 26.93 18.50 -40.72
C ALA A 220 27.77 18.06 -41.94
N GLN A 221 28.57 16.99 -41.81
CA GLN A 221 29.32 16.40 -42.93
C GLN A 221 28.44 15.74 -43.98
N LYS A 222 27.36 15.05 -43.58
CA LYS A 222 26.38 14.46 -44.51
C LYS A 222 25.64 15.52 -45.33
N THR A 223 25.32 16.66 -44.74
CA THR A 223 24.62 17.75 -45.41
C THR A 223 25.54 18.44 -46.41
N LYS A 224 26.82 18.65 -46.11
CA LYS A 224 27.83 19.20 -47.07
C LYS A 224 28.04 18.27 -48.29
N LYS A 225 28.08 16.96 -48.10
CA LYS A 225 28.24 15.98 -49.19
C LYS A 225 27.02 15.95 -50.14
N ARG A 226 25.81 16.15 -49.64
CA ARG A 226 24.59 16.22 -50.49
C ARG A 226 24.49 17.50 -51.33
N VAL A 227 24.91 18.63 -50.81
CA VAL A 227 24.89 19.91 -51.52
C VAL A 227 25.95 19.96 -52.65
N SER A 228 27.12 19.29 -52.48
CA SER A 228 28.14 19.21 -53.54
C SER A 228 27.75 18.28 -54.70
N GLN A 229 26.91 17.27 -54.49
CA GLN A 229 26.44 16.36 -55.54
C GLN A 229 25.29 16.96 -56.38
N GLN A 230 24.53 17.94 -55.88
CA GLN A 230 23.48 18.62 -56.62
C GLN A 230 23.96 19.78 -57.52
N ARG A 231 25.27 20.15 -57.51
CA ARG A 231 25.86 21.19 -58.35
C ARG A 231 26.63 20.66 -59.59
N GLN A 232 26.52 19.34 -59.87
CA GLN A 232 27.14 18.69 -61.04
C GLN A 232 26.13 18.06 -62.02
N ILE A 233 24.95 18.66 -62.16
CA ILE A 233 24.02 18.33 -63.22
C ILE A 233 23.65 19.65 -63.95
#